data_d6e9110fc9772239b8b8c8b889eb3dc9
#
_entry.id   d6e9110fc9772239b8b8c8b889eb3dc9
#
_cell.length_a   1.000
_cell.length_b   1.000
_cell.length_c   1.000
_cell.angle_alpha   90.00
_cell.angle_beta   90.00
_cell.angle_gamma   90.00
#
_symmetry.space_group_name_H-M   'P 1'
#
loop_
_entity.id
_entity.type
_entity.pdbx_description
1 polymer ?
#
loop_
_entity_poly.entity_id
_entity_poly.type
_entity_poly.pdbx_seq_one_letter_code
_entity_poly.pdbx_strand_id
1 'polypeptide(L)'
;PSLTKEIGEDFEQYFVDQFNSLKQVAYPNATFEKDNIVIGGTKGDFILKYRDEEGDHVTSIMFEMKFEKEGTKSKRKYKEFFEKLDKDRIKKGCEYAVLMGNLEKNSDFYNEGICEMFDYKNLYVCRPQHFKQIIRWIIKLSRKSLEDKRELRLAKQNNVKNDIISQNMNIFREGLLPQLELVYSNRPKFLEYIDESIKSLSKLRALYITDTNNIETA
;
A
#
# COMPACT_ATOMS: atom_id res chain seq x y z
N PRO A 1 -11.44 9.66 39.63
CA PRO A 1 -11.43 8.80 38.45
C PRO A 1 -11.62 7.36 38.91
N SER A 2 -12.44 6.56 38.19
CA SER A 2 -12.61 5.16 38.52
C SER A 2 -11.32 4.41 38.19
N LEU A 3 -10.90 3.46 39.00
CA LEU A 3 -9.73 2.59 38.80
C LEU A 3 -9.63 2.00 37.39
N THR A 4 -10.78 1.80 36.75
CA THR A 4 -10.90 1.28 35.38
C THR A 4 -10.48 2.31 34.33
N LYS A 5 -10.68 3.61 34.58
CA LYS A 5 -10.27 4.68 33.65
C LYS A 5 -8.76 4.90 33.72
N GLU A 6 -8.16 4.87 34.90
CA GLU A 6 -6.71 4.97 35.10
C GLU A 6 -5.98 3.81 34.41
N ILE A 7 -6.47 2.58 34.56
CA ILE A 7 -5.90 1.41 33.86
C ILE A 7 -5.99 1.57 32.33
N GLY A 8 -7.07 2.12 31.81
CA GLY A 8 -7.22 2.36 30.37
C GLY A 8 -6.22 3.41 29.85
N GLU A 9 -6.05 4.51 30.58
CA GLU A 9 -5.11 5.58 30.23
C GLU A 9 -3.64 5.11 30.29
N ASP A 10 -3.28 4.29 31.28
CA ASP A 10 -1.95 3.69 31.41
C ASP A 10 -1.64 2.74 30.23
N PHE A 11 -2.62 1.95 29.80
CA PHE A 11 -2.45 1.09 28.62
C PHE A 11 -2.30 1.88 27.32
N GLU A 12 -3.09 2.93 27.12
CA GLU A 12 -2.95 3.81 25.97
C GLU A 12 -1.55 4.42 25.93
N GLN A 13 -1.05 4.94 27.03
CA GLN A 13 0.30 5.49 27.14
C GLN A 13 1.37 4.44 26.84
N TYR A 14 1.21 3.23 27.37
CA TYR A 14 2.11 2.11 27.08
C TYR A 14 2.25 1.87 25.57
N PHE A 15 1.15 1.85 24.79
CA PHE A 15 1.22 1.66 23.35
C PHE A 15 1.86 2.83 22.61
N VAL A 16 1.64 4.05 23.05
CA VAL A 16 2.32 5.24 22.52
C VAL A 16 3.84 5.11 22.71
N ASP A 17 4.30 4.70 23.88
CA ASP A 17 5.72 4.52 24.19
C ASP A 17 6.33 3.36 23.37
N GLN A 18 5.61 2.23 23.26
CA GLN A 18 6.02 1.10 22.43
C GLN A 18 6.13 1.50 20.94
N PHE A 19 5.20 2.30 20.45
CA PHE A 19 5.26 2.80 19.09
C PHE A 19 6.41 3.78 18.89
N ASN A 20 6.62 4.74 19.76
CA ASN A 20 7.70 5.71 19.69
C ASN A 20 9.08 5.02 19.63
N SER A 21 9.26 3.97 20.42
CA SER A 21 10.48 3.15 20.36
C SER A 21 10.62 2.41 19.01
N LEU A 22 9.53 1.94 18.42
CA LEU A 22 9.54 1.30 17.11
C LEU A 22 9.79 2.30 15.98
N LYS A 23 9.16 3.48 16.06
CA LYS A 23 9.32 4.58 15.11
C LYS A 23 10.78 5.02 14.97
N GLN A 24 11.46 5.25 16.08
CA GLN A 24 12.85 5.70 16.10
C GLN A 24 13.79 4.72 15.38
N VAL A 25 13.54 3.42 15.49
CA VAL A 25 14.44 2.39 14.99
C VAL A 25 14.12 1.98 13.55
N ALA A 26 12.83 1.94 13.17
CA ALA A 26 12.43 1.26 11.95
C ALA A 26 11.50 2.07 11.03
N TYR A 27 10.70 2.99 11.56
CA TYR A 27 9.64 3.65 10.77
C TYR A 27 9.53 5.14 11.09
N PRO A 28 10.54 5.96 10.74
CA PRO A 28 10.58 7.39 11.10
C PRO A 28 9.40 8.18 10.52
N ASN A 29 8.89 7.78 9.35
CA ASN A 29 7.78 8.43 8.66
C ASN A 29 6.40 7.90 9.08
N ALA A 30 6.33 7.03 10.10
CA ALA A 30 5.06 6.58 10.64
C ALA A 30 4.50 7.54 11.69
N THR A 31 3.17 7.68 11.71
CA THR A 31 2.43 8.37 12.77
C THR A 31 1.53 7.38 13.51
N PHE A 32 1.33 7.62 14.80
CA PHE A 32 0.41 6.85 15.63
C PHE A 32 -0.32 7.83 16.54
N GLU A 33 -1.56 8.10 16.23
CA GLU A 33 -2.31 9.18 16.85
C GLU A 33 -3.66 8.68 17.35
N LYS A 34 -4.13 9.25 18.47
CA LYS A 34 -5.51 9.03 18.94
C LYS A 34 -6.49 9.41 17.84
N ASP A 35 -7.47 8.54 17.61
CA ASP A 35 -8.56 8.85 16.71
C ASP A 35 -9.53 9.84 17.35
N ASN A 36 -9.26 11.12 17.16
CA ASN A 36 -10.08 12.20 17.70
C ASN A 36 -11.25 12.63 16.78
N ILE A 37 -11.32 12.05 15.57
CA ILE A 37 -12.31 12.41 14.57
C ILE A 37 -13.45 11.39 14.59
N VAL A 38 -14.63 11.82 14.97
CA VAL A 38 -15.85 10.99 14.90
C VAL A 38 -16.40 11.02 13.47
N ILE A 39 -16.42 9.88 12.79
CA ILE A 39 -17.03 9.73 11.47
C ILE A 39 -18.19 8.74 11.57
N GLY A 40 -19.42 9.22 11.30
CA GLY A 40 -20.62 8.37 11.37
C GLY A 40 -20.92 7.82 12.77
N GLY A 41 -20.57 8.57 13.82
CA GLY A 41 -20.86 8.21 15.22
C GLY A 41 -19.86 7.24 15.84
N THR A 42 -18.74 6.93 15.16
CA THR A 42 -17.75 5.96 15.61
C THR A 42 -16.33 6.51 15.54
N LYS A 43 -15.48 6.05 16.43
CA LYS A 43 -14.03 6.31 16.44
C LYS A 43 -13.31 5.07 16.97
N GLY A 44 -12.11 4.82 16.45
CA GLY A 44 -11.17 3.88 17.05
C GLY A 44 -10.39 4.53 18.18
N ASP A 45 -9.51 3.79 18.84
CA ASP A 45 -8.65 4.37 19.87
C ASP A 45 -7.45 5.06 19.22
N PHE A 46 -6.78 4.40 18.26
CA PHE A 46 -5.63 4.95 17.55
C PHE A 46 -5.65 4.62 16.06
N ILE A 47 -5.01 5.50 15.27
CA ILE A 47 -4.72 5.26 13.85
C ILE A 47 -3.22 5.39 13.61
N LEU A 48 -2.62 4.33 13.05
CA LEU A 48 -1.28 4.35 12.50
C LEU A 48 -1.36 4.63 11.00
N LYS A 49 -0.52 5.57 10.51
CA LYS A 49 -0.30 5.79 9.08
C LYS A 49 1.18 5.74 8.80
N TYR A 50 1.56 5.05 7.74
CA TYR A 50 2.95 4.95 7.32
C TYR A 50 3.11 5.35 5.86
N ARG A 51 4.13 6.18 5.61
CA ARG A 51 4.61 6.56 4.28
C ARG A 51 6.05 6.10 4.12
N ASP A 52 6.45 5.74 2.90
CA ASP A 52 7.85 5.41 2.63
C ASP A 52 8.74 6.65 2.50
N GLU A 53 9.99 6.44 2.11
CA GLU A 53 10.97 7.51 1.93
C GLU A 53 10.62 8.44 0.76
N GLU A 54 9.86 7.96 -0.22
CA GLU A 54 9.36 8.73 -1.37
C GLU A 54 8.09 9.53 -1.05
N GLY A 55 7.52 9.32 0.15
CA GLY A 55 6.30 9.96 0.60
C GLY A 55 5.01 9.24 0.16
N ASP A 56 5.12 8.10 -0.51
CA ASP A 56 3.97 7.29 -0.91
C ASP A 56 3.31 6.64 0.29
N HIS A 57 1.98 6.58 0.24
CA HIS A 57 1.21 5.88 1.27
C HIS A 57 1.44 4.37 1.18
N VAL A 58 1.98 3.80 2.26
CA VAL A 58 2.24 2.37 2.37
C VAL A 58 1.06 1.65 3.02
N THR A 59 0.61 2.14 4.18
CA THR A 59 -0.49 1.51 4.92
C THR A 59 -1.10 2.43 5.98
N SER A 60 -2.35 2.11 6.34
CA SER A 60 -3.04 2.66 7.50
C SER A 60 -3.69 1.54 8.32
N ILE A 61 -3.54 1.62 9.65
CA ILE A 61 -4.02 0.60 10.59
C ILE A 61 -4.84 1.29 11.67
N MET A 62 -6.09 0.88 11.84
CA MET A 62 -6.92 1.30 12.95
C MET A 62 -6.77 0.31 14.12
N PHE A 63 -6.50 0.82 15.30
CA PHE A 63 -6.40 0.04 16.54
C PHE A 63 -7.60 0.31 17.43
N GLU A 64 -8.14 -0.75 17.97
CA GLU A 64 -9.13 -0.74 19.06
C GLU A 64 -8.56 -1.54 20.24
N MET A 65 -8.60 -0.96 21.43
CA MET A 65 -8.00 -1.53 22.63
C MET A 65 -9.09 -1.92 23.62
N LYS A 66 -9.21 -3.22 23.92
CA LYS A 66 -10.21 -3.77 24.84
C LYS A 66 -9.54 -4.52 25.98
N PHE A 67 -9.55 -3.90 27.16
CA PHE A 67 -9.06 -4.50 28.39
C PHE A 67 -10.24 -4.73 29.32
N GLU A 68 -10.77 -5.96 29.31
CA GLU A 68 -11.85 -6.38 30.20
C GLU A 68 -11.25 -7.06 31.45
N LYS A 69 -11.86 -6.82 32.61
CA LYS A 69 -11.51 -7.56 33.82
C LYS A 69 -11.86 -9.04 33.63
N GLU A 70 -10.97 -9.93 34.14
CA GLU A 70 -11.21 -11.38 34.16
C GLU A 70 -12.58 -11.68 34.78
N GLY A 71 -13.43 -12.47 34.08
CA GLY A 71 -14.72 -12.93 34.59
C GLY A 71 -15.96 -12.47 33.85
N THR A 72 -15.85 -11.60 32.87
CA THR A 72 -17.00 -11.19 32.05
C THR A 72 -17.30 -12.24 30.97
N LYS A 73 -18.53 -12.78 30.93
CA LYS A 73 -18.99 -13.76 29.94
C LYS A 73 -19.07 -13.12 28.55
N SER A 74 -18.01 -13.21 27.74
CA SER A 74 -17.84 -12.32 26.57
C SER A 74 -17.91 -12.98 25.18
N LYS A 75 -18.13 -14.30 25.04
CA LYS A 75 -18.15 -14.97 23.70
C LYS A 75 -19.11 -14.38 22.67
N ARG A 76 -20.24 -13.80 23.08
CA ARG A 76 -21.17 -13.11 22.16
C ARG A 76 -20.75 -11.68 21.81
N LYS A 77 -19.98 -11.02 22.67
CA LYS A 77 -19.58 -9.64 22.51
C LYS A 77 -18.50 -9.45 21.44
N TYR A 78 -17.55 -10.39 21.27
CA TYR A 78 -16.46 -10.23 20.31
C TYR A 78 -16.93 -10.15 18.85
N LYS A 79 -17.93 -10.95 18.45
CA LYS A 79 -18.44 -10.90 17.08
C LYS A 79 -19.05 -9.53 16.72
N GLU A 80 -19.80 -8.93 17.65
CA GLU A 80 -20.37 -7.59 17.48
C GLU A 80 -19.26 -6.52 17.40
N PHE A 81 -18.17 -6.70 18.16
CA PHE A 81 -17.01 -5.84 18.09
C PHE A 81 -16.29 -5.91 16.74
N PHE A 82 -16.12 -7.10 16.19
CA PHE A 82 -15.45 -7.26 14.89
C PHE A 82 -16.25 -6.60 13.76
N GLU A 83 -17.56 -6.80 13.73
CA GLU A 83 -18.42 -6.16 12.75
C GLU A 83 -18.37 -4.64 12.85
N LYS A 84 -18.41 -4.10 14.08
CA LYS A 84 -18.28 -2.67 14.32
C LYS A 84 -16.92 -2.15 13.88
N LEU A 85 -15.85 -2.81 14.30
CA LEU A 85 -14.47 -2.42 14.00
C LEU A 85 -14.19 -2.43 12.49
N ASP A 86 -14.70 -3.41 11.75
CA ASP A 86 -14.56 -3.46 10.29
C ASP A 86 -15.32 -2.34 9.60
N LYS A 87 -16.55 -2.05 10.03
CA LYS A 87 -17.31 -0.90 9.52
C LYS A 87 -16.60 0.43 9.78
N ASP A 88 -16.02 0.57 10.96
CA ASP A 88 -15.28 1.78 11.36
C ASP A 88 -13.99 1.93 10.57
N ARG A 89 -13.24 0.85 10.37
CA ARG A 89 -12.07 0.79 9.50
C ARG A 89 -12.38 1.29 8.09
N ILE A 90 -13.45 0.78 7.49
CA ILE A 90 -13.87 1.18 6.14
C ILE A 90 -14.25 2.67 6.09
N LYS A 91 -15.04 3.15 7.05
CA LYS A 91 -15.44 4.57 7.14
C LYS A 91 -14.24 5.51 7.30
N LYS A 92 -13.20 5.08 8.02
CA LYS A 92 -11.96 5.83 8.24
C LYS A 92 -10.97 5.72 7.08
N GLY A 93 -11.26 4.87 6.09
CA GLY A 93 -10.36 4.60 4.96
C GLY A 93 -9.06 3.90 5.39
N CYS A 94 -9.09 3.17 6.50
CA CYS A 94 -7.96 2.37 6.94
C CYS A 94 -7.94 1.02 6.22
N GLU A 95 -6.75 0.56 5.80
CA GLU A 95 -6.60 -0.72 5.10
C GLU A 95 -6.71 -1.90 6.05
N TYR A 96 -6.24 -1.73 7.29
CA TYR A 96 -6.23 -2.78 8.31
C TYR A 96 -6.92 -2.31 9.59
N ALA A 97 -7.44 -3.28 10.35
CA ALA A 97 -7.89 -3.08 11.71
C ALA A 97 -7.27 -4.12 12.64
N VAL A 98 -6.92 -3.71 13.85
CA VAL A 98 -6.35 -4.58 14.88
C VAL A 98 -7.09 -4.37 16.18
N LEU A 99 -7.73 -5.44 16.68
CA LEU A 99 -8.26 -5.48 18.03
C LEU A 99 -7.19 -6.00 18.98
N MET A 100 -6.88 -5.23 20.00
CA MET A 100 -5.92 -5.60 21.03
C MET A 100 -6.62 -5.73 22.38
N GLY A 101 -6.36 -6.83 23.06
CA GLY A 101 -6.99 -7.04 24.36
C GLY A 101 -6.46 -8.23 25.14
N ASN A 102 -6.97 -8.36 26.37
CA ASN A 102 -6.75 -9.53 27.21
C ASN A 102 -7.69 -10.66 26.75
N LEU A 103 -7.27 -11.32 25.68
CA LEU A 103 -8.03 -12.42 25.08
C LEU A 103 -8.10 -13.63 26.00
N GLU A 104 -9.14 -14.46 25.84
CA GLU A 104 -9.38 -15.67 26.62
C GLU A 104 -8.10 -16.53 26.70
N LYS A 105 -7.63 -16.84 27.91
CA LYS A 105 -6.41 -17.65 28.11
C LYS A 105 -6.55 -19.10 27.66
N ASN A 106 -7.78 -19.62 27.68
CA ASN A 106 -8.10 -21.01 27.38
C ASN A 106 -8.56 -21.23 25.93
N SER A 107 -8.38 -20.24 25.06
CA SER A 107 -8.69 -20.36 23.64
C SER A 107 -7.41 -20.68 22.86
N ASP A 108 -7.34 -21.86 22.29
CA ASP A 108 -6.21 -22.27 21.44
C ASP A 108 -6.03 -21.29 20.30
N PHE A 109 -7.11 -20.83 19.67
CA PHE A 109 -7.10 -19.83 18.62
C PHE A 109 -6.38 -18.54 19.02
N TYR A 110 -6.73 -17.97 20.20
CA TYR A 110 -6.07 -16.74 20.66
C TYR A 110 -4.67 -16.97 21.26
N ASN A 111 -4.29 -18.22 21.50
CA ASN A 111 -2.95 -18.57 21.98
C ASN A 111 -1.95 -18.66 20.83
N GLU A 112 -2.37 -18.70 19.57
CA GLU A 112 -1.51 -18.61 18.38
C GLU A 112 -0.79 -17.26 18.25
N GLY A 113 -1.24 -16.24 18.99
CA GLY A 113 -0.58 -14.94 19.10
C GLY A 113 -1.27 -13.85 18.29
N ILE A 114 -1.10 -13.82 16.97
CA ILE A 114 -1.79 -12.90 16.03
C ILE A 114 -2.77 -13.72 15.22
N CYS A 115 -4.06 -13.43 15.37
CA CYS A 115 -5.14 -14.18 14.72
C CYS A 115 -5.81 -13.32 13.66
N GLU A 116 -5.97 -13.85 12.45
CA GLU A 116 -6.76 -13.23 11.41
C GLU A 116 -8.23 -13.60 11.56
N MET A 117 -9.12 -12.63 11.46
CA MET A 117 -10.56 -12.85 11.47
C MET A 117 -11.08 -13.09 10.06
N PHE A 118 -11.13 -14.34 9.61
CA PHE A 118 -11.42 -14.72 8.22
C PHE A 118 -12.77 -14.20 7.68
N ASP A 119 -13.74 -13.92 8.55
CA ASP A 119 -15.00 -13.31 8.15
C ASP A 119 -14.89 -11.82 7.76
N TYR A 120 -13.74 -11.18 8.04
CA TYR A 120 -13.49 -9.75 7.83
C TYR A 120 -12.15 -9.53 7.14
N LYS A 121 -12.17 -8.77 6.08
CA LYS A 121 -10.95 -8.48 5.32
C LYS A 121 -9.98 -7.61 6.12
N ASN A 122 -8.73 -8.06 6.28
CA ASN A 122 -7.64 -7.31 6.93
C ASN A 122 -7.94 -6.93 8.40
N LEU A 123 -8.68 -7.77 9.12
CA LEU A 123 -8.95 -7.61 10.53
C LEU A 123 -8.20 -8.67 11.34
N TYR A 124 -7.41 -8.20 12.29
CA TYR A 124 -6.58 -9.04 13.15
C TYR A 124 -6.90 -8.81 14.62
N VAL A 125 -6.65 -9.85 15.40
CA VAL A 125 -6.80 -9.82 16.87
C VAL A 125 -5.52 -10.31 17.49
N CYS A 126 -5.01 -9.61 18.49
CA CYS A 126 -3.82 -10.06 19.21
C CYS A 126 -3.77 -9.53 20.64
N ARG A 127 -2.87 -10.12 21.45
CA ARG A 127 -2.55 -9.62 22.77
C ARG A 127 -1.56 -8.46 22.72
N PRO A 128 -1.49 -7.62 23.78
CA PRO A 128 -0.62 -6.44 23.86
C PRO A 128 0.86 -6.70 23.54
N GLN A 129 1.39 -7.85 23.95
CA GLN A 129 2.79 -8.19 23.70
C GLN A 129 3.15 -8.32 22.23
N HIS A 130 2.16 -8.52 21.34
CA HIS A 130 2.36 -8.65 19.89
C HIS A 130 2.22 -7.31 19.15
N PHE A 131 2.05 -6.18 19.84
CA PHE A 131 1.84 -4.87 19.23
C PHE A 131 2.91 -4.51 18.18
N LYS A 132 4.17 -4.56 18.55
CA LYS A 132 5.27 -4.24 17.62
C LYS A 132 5.35 -5.26 16.47
N GLN A 133 5.04 -6.51 16.75
CA GLN A 133 5.10 -7.58 15.77
C GLN A 133 4.03 -7.42 14.69
N ILE A 134 2.78 -7.15 15.05
CA ILE A 134 1.69 -6.95 14.08
C ILE A 134 1.95 -5.73 13.19
N ILE A 135 2.45 -4.62 13.75
CA ILE A 135 2.82 -3.43 12.98
C ILE A 135 3.90 -3.77 11.93
N ARG A 136 4.99 -4.41 12.36
CA ARG A 136 6.08 -4.82 11.46
C ARG A 136 5.59 -5.74 10.34
N TRP A 137 4.72 -6.67 10.68
CA TRP A 137 4.17 -7.63 9.74
C TRP A 137 3.29 -6.96 8.70
N ILE A 138 2.33 -6.13 9.12
CA ILE A 138 1.45 -5.39 8.20
C ILE A 138 2.26 -4.46 7.31
N ILE A 139 3.20 -3.68 7.85
CA ILE A 139 4.04 -2.78 7.05
C ILE A 139 4.84 -3.56 6.02
N LYS A 140 5.44 -4.70 6.38
CA LYS A 140 6.20 -5.55 5.45
C LYS A 140 5.33 -6.05 4.29
N LEU A 141 4.12 -6.54 4.57
CA LEU A 141 3.17 -6.99 3.56
C LEU A 141 2.73 -5.85 2.64
N SER A 142 2.45 -4.68 3.22
CA SER A 142 1.98 -3.51 2.48
C SER A 142 3.09 -2.92 1.60
N ARG A 143 4.34 -2.87 2.07
CA ARG A 143 5.50 -2.48 1.24
C ARG A 143 5.63 -3.38 0.01
N LYS A 144 5.61 -4.71 0.20
CA LYS A 144 5.67 -5.65 -0.91
C LYS A 144 4.54 -5.42 -1.92
N SER A 145 3.31 -5.24 -1.45
CA SER A 145 2.16 -4.94 -2.33
C SER A 145 2.32 -3.61 -3.08
N LEU A 146 2.97 -2.61 -2.48
CA LEU A 146 3.24 -1.33 -3.14
C LEU A 146 4.31 -1.49 -4.24
N GLU A 147 5.39 -2.24 -3.96
CA GLU A 147 6.43 -2.58 -4.93
C GLU A 147 5.83 -3.31 -6.14
N ASP A 148 5.06 -4.37 -5.91
CA ASP A 148 4.37 -5.13 -6.98
C ASP A 148 3.48 -4.21 -7.85
N LYS A 149 2.77 -3.26 -7.23
CA LYS A 149 1.94 -2.28 -7.94
C LYS A 149 2.78 -1.29 -8.77
N ARG A 150 3.93 -0.86 -8.27
CA ARG A 150 4.87 0.02 -8.99
C ARG A 150 5.43 -0.70 -10.22
N GLU A 151 5.90 -1.92 -10.06
CA GLU A 151 6.39 -2.75 -11.17
C GLU A 151 5.33 -2.96 -12.24
N LEU A 152 4.10 -3.29 -11.83
CA LEU A 152 2.99 -3.47 -12.78
C LEU A 152 2.65 -2.18 -13.55
N ARG A 153 2.71 -1.02 -12.89
CA ARG A 153 2.50 0.27 -13.57
C ARG A 153 3.58 0.54 -14.61
N LEU A 154 4.84 0.31 -14.25
CA LEU A 154 5.97 0.48 -15.18
C LEU A 154 5.85 -0.46 -16.38
N ALA A 155 5.55 -1.73 -16.14
CA ALA A 155 5.35 -2.71 -17.22
C ALA A 155 4.21 -2.30 -18.16
N LYS A 156 3.08 -1.82 -17.64
CA LYS A 156 1.96 -1.32 -18.44
C LYS A 156 2.34 -0.09 -19.26
N GLN A 157 3.06 0.87 -18.65
CA GLN A 157 3.51 2.07 -19.37
C GLN A 157 4.47 1.71 -20.50
N ASN A 158 5.38 0.78 -20.30
CA ASN A 158 6.33 0.31 -21.31
C ASN A 158 5.62 -0.41 -22.47
N ASN A 159 4.62 -1.24 -22.17
CA ASN A 159 3.82 -1.90 -23.21
C ASN A 159 3.06 -0.89 -24.07
N VAL A 160 2.38 0.09 -23.48
CA VAL A 160 1.66 1.14 -24.22
C VAL A 160 2.62 1.96 -25.10
N LYS A 161 3.82 2.31 -24.59
CA LYS A 161 4.83 3.01 -25.39
C LYS A 161 5.30 2.18 -26.57
N ASN A 162 5.57 0.90 -26.37
CA ASN A 162 5.99 -0.02 -27.43
C ASN A 162 4.90 -0.21 -28.51
N ASP A 163 3.64 -0.27 -28.10
CA ASP A 163 2.52 -0.37 -29.03
C ASP A 163 2.38 0.89 -29.90
N ILE A 164 2.50 2.07 -29.30
CA ILE A 164 2.47 3.36 -30.04
C ILE A 164 3.63 3.44 -31.03
N ILE A 165 4.84 3.07 -30.62
CA ILE A 165 6.02 3.07 -31.49
C ILE A 165 5.80 2.09 -32.65
N SER A 166 5.30 0.89 -32.38
CA SER A 166 5.03 -0.14 -33.40
C SER A 166 3.95 0.30 -34.37
N GLN A 167 2.88 0.92 -33.89
CA GLN A 167 1.83 1.48 -34.74
C GLN A 167 2.36 2.61 -35.66
N ASN A 168 3.13 3.55 -35.11
CA ASN A 168 3.72 4.62 -35.88
C ASN A 168 4.71 4.11 -36.94
N MET A 169 5.50 3.08 -36.61
CA MET A 169 6.40 2.42 -37.56
C MET A 169 5.63 1.69 -38.67
N ASN A 170 4.51 1.06 -38.37
CA ASN A 170 3.66 0.40 -39.37
C ASN A 170 2.96 1.41 -40.25
N ILE A 171 2.41 2.50 -39.72
CA ILE A 171 1.85 3.61 -40.51
C ILE A 171 2.88 4.20 -41.48
N PHE A 172 4.11 4.40 -41.02
CA PHE A 172 5.20 4.88 -41.85
C PHE A 172 5.55 3.87 -42.94
N ARG A 173 5.71 2.58 -42.57
CA ARG A 173 6.12 1.52 -43.49
C ARG A 173 5.05 1.18 -44.55
N GLU A 174 3.79 1.14 -44.16
CA GLU A 174 2.67 0.73 -45.05
C GLU A 174 2.02 1.91 -45.78
N GLY A 175 2.00 3.10 -45.16
CA GLY A 175 1.35 4.28 -45.73
C GLY A 175 2.28 5.17 -46.53
N LEU A 176 3.44 5.51 -46.05
CA LEU A 176 4.34 6.48 -46.66
C LEU A 176 5.40 5.84 -47.57
N LEU A 177 5.97 4.70 -47.16
CA LEU A 177 7.05 4.08 -47.91
C LEU A 177 6.65 3.72 -49.36
N PRO A 178 5.50 3.07 -49.61
CA PRO A 178 5.08 2.74 -50.99
C PRO A 178 4.82 3.97 -51.86
N GLN A 179 4.27 5.04 -51.28
CA GLN A 179 4.04 6.30 -52.00
C GLN A 179 5.35 7.00 -52.35
N LEU A 180 6.30 6.91 -51.45
CA LEU A 180 7.63 7.42 -51.66
C LEU A 180 8.39 6.61 -52.72
N GLU A 181 8.31 5.29 -52.70
CA GLU A 181 8.91 4.42 -53.72
C GLU A 181 8.34 4.73 -55.13
N LEU A 182 7.05 5.08 -55.23
CA LEU A 182 6.41 5.48 -56.52
C LEU A 182 6.95 6.82 -57.02
N VAL A 183 7.23 7.77 -56.14
CA VAL A 183 7.87 9.06 -56.48
C VAL A 183 9.35 8.85 -56.76
N TYR A 184 9.92 7.78 -56.32
CA TYR A 184 11.34 7.48 -56.22
C TYR A 184 11.97 6.82 -57.40
N SER A 185 11.16 6.14 -58.24
CA SER A 185 11.65 5.51 -59.44
C SER A 185 12.40 6.48 -60.39
N ASN A 186 12.39 7.78 -60.05
CA ASN A 186 13.01 8.81 -60.87
C ASN A 186 14.04 9.74 -60.17
N ARG A 187 14.40 9.56 -58.89
CA ARG A 187 15.37 10.48 -58.20
C ARG A 187 16.18 9.89 -57.05
N PRO A 188 17.49 9.59 -57.22
CA PRO A 188 18.38 8.99 -56.22
C PRO A 188 18.57 9.79 -54.90
N LYS A 189 18.50 11.13 -54.94
CA LYS A 189 18.70 12.01 -53.78
C LYS A 189 17.65 11.85 -52.68
N PHE A 190 16.53 11.34 -52.99
CA PHE A 190 15.42 11.22 -52.04
C PHE A 190 15.61 9.99 -51.11
N LEU A 191 16.31 8.94 -51.52
CA LEU A 191 16.68 7.77 -50.65
C LEU A 191 17.58 8.22 -49.50
N GLU A 192 18.46 9.16 -49.77
CA GLU A 192 19.35 9.73 -48.78
C GLU A 192 18.57 10.43 -47.61
N TYR A 193 17.54 11.19 -47.98
CA TYR A 193 16.66 11.85 -47.02
C TYR A 193 15.82 10.87 -46.18
N ILE A 194 15.41 9.74 -46.77
CA ILE A 194 14.67 8.71 -46.03
C ILE A 194 15.58 7.96 -45.08
N ASP A 195 16.78 7.59 -45.51
CA ASP A 195 17.76 6.96 -44.67
C ASP A 195 18.17 7.85 -43.48
N GLU A 196 18.27 9.16 -43.69
CA GLU A 196 18.48 10.13 -42.63
C GLU A 196 17.26 10.21 -41.69
N SER A 197 16.04 10.19 -42.22
CA SER A 197 14.83 10.20 -41.42
C SER A 197 14.66 8.91 -40.60
N ILE A 198 14.99 7.76 -41.18
CA ILE A 198 15.01 6.47 -40.51
C ILE A 198 16.09 6.45 -39.41
N LYS A 199 17.29 6.99 -39.68
CA LYS A 199 18.34 7.15 -38.66
C LYS A 199 17.91 8.08 -37.52
N SER A 200 17.20 9.18 -37.85
CA SER A 200 16.70 10.13 -36.84
C SER A 200 15.61 9.51 -35.96
N LEU A 201 14.68 8.76 -36.55
CA LEU A 201 13.67 8.00 -35.81
C LEU A 201 14.27 6.89 -34.97
N SER A 202 15.32 6.23 -35.44
CA SER A 202 16.06 5.22 -34.68
C SER A 202 16.83 5.83 -33.50
N LYS A 203 17.40 7.05 -33.67
CA LYS A 203 18.02 7.82 -32.58
C LYS A 203 16.99 8.27 -31.54
N LEU A 204 15.84 8.77 -31.96
CA LEU A 204 14.72 9.13 -31.09
C LEU A 204 14.23 7.92 -30.29
N ARG A 205 14.13 6.75 -30.92
CA ARG A 205 13.80 5.49 -30.25
C ARG A 205 14.85 5.11 -29.19
N ALA A 206 16.13 5.24 -29.53
CA ALA A 206 17.22 4.95 -28.60
C ALA A 206 17.23 5.91 -27.40
N LEU A 207 17.03 7.21 -27.62
CA LEU A 207 16.91 8.22 -26.57
C LEU A 207 15.70 7.92 -25.65
N TYR A 208 14.58 7.54 -26.23
CA TYR A 208 13.37 7.20 -25.48
C TYR A 208 13.55 5.95 -24.61
N ILE A 209 14.30 4.95 -25.08
CA ILE A 209 14.67 3.76 -24.30
C ILE A 209 15.67 4.11 -23.20
N THR A 210 16.64 4.99 -23.49
CA THR A 210 17.64 5.44 -22.50
C THR A 210 17.02 6.28 -21.40
N ASP A 211 16.09 7.20 -21.73
CA ASP A 211 15.35 7.98 -20.73
C ASP A 211 14.47 7.08 -19.83
N THR A 212 13.90 6.03 -20.39
CA THR A 212 13.10 5.06 -19.63
C THR A 212 13.99 4.30 -18.63
N ASN A 213 15.17 3.88 -19.05
CA ASN A 213 16.14 3.18 -18.20
C ASN A 213 16.74 4.10 -17.10
N ASN A 214 16.91 5.41 -17.37
CA ASN A 214 17.39 6.39 -16.39
C ASN A 214 16.34 6.72 -15.32
N ILE A 215 15.05 6.59 -15.65
CA ILE A 215 13.94 6.74 -14.69
C ILE A 215 13.83 5.49 -13.79
N GLU A 216 14.25 4.31 -14.28
CA GLU A 216 14.26 3.06 -13.50
C GLU A 216 15.46 2.96 -12.54
N THR A 217 16.50 3.76 -12.73
CA THR A 217 17.75 3.71 -11.94
C THR A 217 17.92 4.90 -10.98
N ALA A 218 17.01 5.87 -10.97
CA ALA A 218 16.95 7.02 -10.06
C ALA A 218 15.89 6.84 -8.98
#